data_c152c85fdd0c73e1c08eb8c19d04b30f
#
_entry.id   c152c85fdd0c73e1c08eb8c19d04b30f
#
_cell.length_a   1.000
_cell.length_b   1.000
_cell.length_c   1.000
_cell.angle_alpha   90.00
_cell.angle_beta   90.00
_cell.angle_gamma   90.00
#
_symmetry.space_group_name_H-M   'P 1'
#
loop_
_entity.id
_entity.type
_entity.pdbx_description
1 polymer ?
#
loop_
_entity_poly.entity_id
_entity_poly.type
_entity_poly.pdbx_seq_one_letter_code
_entity_poly.pdbx_strand_id
1 'polypeptide(L)'
;MNSPNQFIPVKDVGNGDGEGSVQVHLDEHIDVAKAKVFAVYGKGGIGKSTTSSNLSVAFSKLGKRVIQIGCDPKHDSTFTLTKALMPTVIDVLESVEFHAEELRTEDYVHVGYNGVMCVEAGGPPAGTGCGGYVVGQTVKLLKQHHLLDDADVVIFDVLGDVVCGGFASPLQHAERALVVTANDFDSIFAMNRIAAAIEAKSKNYGVRLGGVIANRSADTDEIDRFNEAVGLKRVAHFPDLDVIRRSRLKKSTLFELPDSPELKAVQDEYLQLAEGLWNGAEPTRC
;
A
#
# COMPACT_ATOMS: atom_id res chain seq x y z
N MET A 1 7.97 39.17 4.31
CA MET A 1 8.04 38.13 5.35
C MET A 1 7.02 37.09 4.98
N ASN A 2 7.44 35.98 4.37
CA ASN A 2 6.55 34.92 3.94
C ASN A 2 6.06 34.15 5.16
N SER A 3 4.77 33.90 5.22
CA SER A 3 4.13 33.12 6.27
C SER A 3 4.73 31.70 6.31
N PRO A 4 5.07 31.15 7.50
CA PRO A 4 5.74 29.85 7.62
C PRO A 4 4.89 28.63 7.27
N ASN A 5 3.65 28.82 6.82
CA ASN A 5 2.67 27.75 6.59
C ASN A 5 2.24 27.59 5.13
N GLN A 6 3.01 28.08 4.17
CA GLN A 6 2.71 27.75 2.78
C GLN A 6 3.30 26.36 2.44
N PHE A 7 2.43 25.41 2.06
CA PHE A 7 2.79 24.28 1.20
C PHE A 7 3.82 24.79 0.19
N ILE A 8 4.99 24.20 0.18
CA ILE A 8 5.88 24.34 -0.97
C ILE A 8 5.23 23.47 -2.04
N PRO A 9 4.51 24.04 -3.01
CA PRO A 9 4.02 23.21 -4.11
C PRO A 9 5.25 22.59 -4.72
N VAL A 10 5.24 21.27 -4.84
CA VAL A 10 6.19 20.59 -5.74
C VAL A 10 5.94 21.22 -7.08
N LYS A 11 6.82 22.14 -7.51
CA LYS A 11 6.85 22.55 -8.90
C LYS A 11 6.91 21.24 -9.66
N ASP A 12 5.95 21.04 -10.56
CA ASP A 12 6.00 19.99 -11.55
C ASP A 12 7.45 19.91 -12.02
N VAL A 13 8.13 18.84 -11.68
CA VAL A 13 9.44 18.55 -12.24
C VAL A 13 9.09 18.12 -13.63
N GLY A 14 9.05 19.11 -14.52
CA GLY A 14 8.52 19.19 -15.84
C GLY A 14 8.14 17.85 -16.46
N ASN A 15 6.98 17.77 -17.02
CA ASN A 15 6.84 17.02 -18.25
C ASN A 15 8.01 17.43 -19.14
N GLY A 16 9.07 16.61 -19.11
CA GLY A 16 10.21 16.86 -19.97
C GLY A 16 9.73 16.70 -21.40
N ASP A 17 9.51 17.82 -22.07
CA ASP A 17 9.37 17.86 -23.53
C ASP A 17 10.72 17.54 -24.20
N GLY A 18 11.45 16.56 -23.64
CA GLY A 18 12.66 15.99 -24.23
C GLY A 18 12.26 14.92 -25.25
N GLU A 19 12.66 15.08 -26.46
CA GLU A 19 12.68 14.02 -27.48
C GLU A 19 13.29 12.76 -26.85
N GLY A 20 12.47 11.73 -26.62
CA GLY A 20 12.87 10.48 -25.97
C GLY A 20 12.08 10.06 -24.74
N SER A 21 11.02 10.80 -24.34
CA SER A 21 10.10 10.32 -23.32
C SER A 21 9.33 9.12 -23.86
N VAL A 22 9.60 7.94 -23.29
CA VAL A 22 8.73 6.78 -23.48
C VAL A 22 7.36 7.17 -22.92
N GLN A 23 6.38 7.41 -23.79
CA GLN A 23 4.99 7.51 -23.37
C GLN A 23 4.60 6.13 -22.86
N VAL A 24 4.64 5.96 -21.54
CA VAL A 24 4.01 4.81 -20.90
C VAL A 24 2.51 5.05 -21.08
N HIS A 25 1.89 4.38 -22.04
CA HIS A 25 0.45 4.24 -22.05
C HIS A 25 0.10 3.44 -20.79
N LEU A 26 -0.31 4.17 -19.75
CA LEU A 26 -0.89 3.55 -18.58
C LEU A 26 -2.19 2.90 -19.07
N ASP A 27 -2.31 1.59 -18.82
CA ASP A 27 -3.49 0.83 -19.21
C ASP A 27 -4.76 1.53 -18.75
N GLU A 28 -5.86 1.35 -19.52
CA GLU A 28 -7.17 1.88 -19.19
C GLU A 28 -7.53 1.54 -17.74
N HIS A 29 -8.21 2.47 -17.06
CA HIS A 29 -8.72 2.29 -15.71
C HIS A 29 -9.45 0.94 -15.60
N ILE A 30 -8.82 -0.03 -14.96
CA ILE A 30 -9.44 -1.32 -14.71
C ILE A 30 -10.38 -1.13 -13.52
N ASP A 31 -11.67 -1.14 -13.80
CA ASP A 31 -12.70 -1.09 -12.76
C ASP A 31 -12.62 -2.34 -11.88
N VAL A 32 -12.30 -2.15 -10.62
CA VAL A 32 -12.25 -3.17 -9.56
C VAL A 32 -13.64 -3.28 -8.89
N ALA A 33 -14.66 -3.16 -9.67
CA ALA A 33 -16.10 -2.89 -9.59
C ALA A 33 -16.84 -3.06 -8.23
N LYS A 34 -16.33 -3.83 -7.25
CA LYS A 34 -17.02 -4.04 -5.97
C LYS A 34 -16.11 -3.97 -4.74
N ALA A 35 -14.83 -4.22 -4.91
CA ALA A 35 -13.88 -4.23 -3.80
C ALA A 35 -13.54 -2.81 -3.34
N LYS A 36 -13.39 -2.62 -2.03
CA LYS A 36 -12.74 -1.42 -1.50
C LYS A 36 -11.24 -1.55 -1.68
N VAL A 37 -10.65 -0.59 -2.38
CA VAL A 37 -9.23 -0.64 -2.73
C VAL A 37 -8.45 0.40 -1.96
N PHE A 38 -7.46 -0.06 -1.20
CA PHE A 38 -6.57 0.77 -0.40
C PHE A 38 -5.14 0.67 -0.93
N ALA A 39 -4.44 1.80 -1.00
CA ALA A 39 -3.01 1.82 -1.29
C ALA A 39 -2.26 2.38 -0.08
N VAL A 40 -1.27 1.62 0.43
CA VAL A 40 -0.50 1.96 1.63
C VAL A 40 0.85 2.51 1.23
N TYR A 41 1.08 3.76 1.55
CA TYR A 41 2.28 4.52 1.25
C TYR A 41 3.08 4.86 2.50
N GLY A 42 4.31 5.34 2.33
CA GLY A 42 5.17 5.83 3.41
C GLY A 42 6.65 5.64 3.08
N LYS A 43 7.52 6.28 3.83
CA LYS A 43 8.99 6.19 3.68
C LYS A 43 9.48 4.74 3.71
N GLY A 44 10.59 4.45 3.03
CA GLY A 44 11.26 3.17 3.12
C GLY A 44 11.58 2.79 4.57
N GLY A 45 11.28 1.54 4.97
CA GLY A 45 11.55 1.04 6.34
C GLY A 45 10.58 1.50 7.43
N ILE A 46 9.56 2.33 7.12
CA ILE A 46 8.61 2.86 8.11
C ILE A 46 7.63 1.80 8.67
N GLY A 47 7.54 0.63 8.05
CA GLY A 47 6.66 -0.46 8.46
C GLY A 47 5.41 -0.65 7.62
N LYS A 48 5.37 -0.13 6.38
CA LYS A 48 4.24 -0.32 5.45
C LYS A 48 3.79 -1.77 5.33
N SER A 49 4.71 -2.68 4.97
CA SER A 49 4.38 -4.09 4.76
C SER A 49 3.88 -4.78 6.03
N THR A 50 4.39 -4.38 7.20
CA THR A 50 3.86 -4.84 8.50
C THR A 50 2.44 -4.32 8.71
N THR A 51 2.20 -3.05 8.40
CA THR A 51 0.88 -2.43 8.51
C THR A 51 -0.10 -3.06 7.52
N SER A 52 0.29 -3.21 6.26
CA SER A 52 -0.55 -3.82 5.21
C SER A 52 -0.95 -5.25 5.57
N SER A 53 0.01 -6.09 6.01
CA SER A 53 -0.29 -7.49 6.36
C SER A 53 -1.22 -7.61 7.57
N ASN A 54 -1.02 -6.80 8.62
CA ASN A 54 -1.90 -6.84 9.79
C ASN A 54 -3.28 -6.23 9.49
N LEU A 55 -3.36 -5.20 8.65
CA LEU A 55 -4.62 -4.63 8.19
C LEU A 55 -5.39 -5.64 7.31
N SER A 56 -4.71 -6.38 6.43
CA SER A 56 -5.30 -7.47 5.64
C SER A 56 -5.90 -8.55 6.54
N VAL A 57 -5.18 -8.95 7.59
CA VAL A 57 -5.72 -9.91 8.58
C VAL A 57 -6.89 -9.31 9.35
N ALA A 58 -6.84 -8.04 9.74
CA ALA A 58 -7.95 -7.39 10.44
C ALA A 58 -9.23 -7.40 9.59
N PHE A 59 -9.15 -7.04 8.31
CA PHE A 59 -10.28 -7.16 7.39
C PHE A 59 -10.77 -8.61 7.25
N SER A 60 -9.86 -9.56 7.12
CA SER A 60 -10.23 -10.98 7.03
C SER A 60 -10.93 -11.48 8.30
N LYS A 61 -10.51 -11.01 9.49
CA LYS A 61 -11.20 -11.29 10.77
C LYS A 61 -12.59 -10.66 10.86
N LEU A 62 -12.84 -9.56 10.13
CA LEU A 62 -14.18 -9.00 9.95
C LEU A 62 -15.00 -9.73 8.89
N GLY A 63 -14.56 -10.90 8.44
CA GLY A 63 -15.25 -11.73 7.46
C GLY A 63 -15.15 -11.25 6.01
N LYS A 64 -14.15 -10.40 5.69
CA LYS A 64 -13.93 -9.88 4.33
C LYS A 64 -12.96 -10.77 3.56
N ARG A 65 -13.22 -10.95 2.27
CA ARG A 65 -12.28 -11.60 1.34
C ARG A 65 -11.25 -10.56 0.90
N VAL A 66 -10.00 -10.80 1.26
CA VAL A 66 -8.91 -9.81 1.11
C VAL A 66 -7.87 -10.31 0.12
N ILE A 67 -7.46 -9.42 -0.79
CA ILE A 67 -6.27 -9.60 -1.62
C ILE A 67 -5.23 -8.58 -1.19
N GLN A 68 -4.02 -9.01 -0.83
CA GLN A 68 -2.86 -8.15 -0.65
C GLN A 68 -1.92 -8.27 -1.83
N ILE A 69 -1.57 -7.13 -2.43
CA ILE A 69 -0.66 -7.03 -3.58
C ILE A 69 0.59 -6.25 -3.15
N GLY A 70 1.73 -6.94 -3.10
CA GLY A 70 3.03 -6.31 -2.87
C GLY A 70 3.56 -5.69 -4.16
N CYS A 71 3.88 -4.38 -4.13
CA CYS A 71 4.35 -3.61 -5.27
C CYS A 71 5.84 -3.21 -5.15
N ASP A 72 6.55 -3.73 -4.14
CA ASP A 72 7.99 -3.46 -3.96
C ASP A 72 8.82 -4.54 -4.68
N PRO A 73 9.84 -4.17 -5.47
CA PRO A 73 10.75 -5.14 -6.10
C PRO A 73 11.41 -6.14 -5.15
N LYS A 74 11.44 -5.87 -3.85
CA LYS A 74 11.94 -6.82 -2.83
C LYS A 74 11.01 -8.00 -2.60
N HIS A 75 9.77 -7.95 -3.09
CA HIS A 75 8.73 -8.97 -2.99
C HIS A 75 8.61 -9.61 -1.58
N ASP A 76 8.63 -8.77 -0.54
CA ASP A 76 8.58 -9.18 0.86
C ASP A 76 7.32 -8.67 1.59
N SER A 77 6.35 -8.14 0.85
CA SER A 77 5.11 -7.59 1.39
C SER A 77 4.27 -8.65 2.10
N THR A 78 4.09 -9.79 1.47
CA THR A 78 3.24 -10.88 1.95
C THR A 78 3.96 -11.90 2.82
N PHE A 79 5.26 -11.70 3.08
CA PHE A 79 6.13 -12.63 3.79
C PHE A 79 5.60 -13.08 5.16
N THR A 80 4.99 -12.19 5.94
CA THR A 80 4.45 -12.54 7.26
C THR A 80 3.12 -13.29 7.17
N LEU A 81 2.42 -13.19 6.06
CA LEU A 81 1.18 -13.91 5.77
C LEU A 81 1.46 -15.32 5.28
N THR A 82 2.42 -15.48 4.36
CA THR A 82 2.74 -16.73 3.66
C THR A 82 3.85 -17.55 4.33
N LYS A 83 4.62 -16.95 5.25
CA LYS A 83 5.79 -17.53 5.94
C LYS A 83 7.01 -17.74 5.05
N ALA A 84 6.91 -17.44 3.77
CA ALA A 84 7.95 -17.63 2.76
C ALA A 84 7.93 -16.47 1.75
N LEU A 85 9.02 -16.30 1.00
CA LEU A 85 9.02 -15.46 -0.19
C LEU A 85 8.33 -16.23 -1.31
N MET A 86 7.35 -15.58 -1.93
CA MET A 86 6.58 -16.17 -3.03
C MET A 86 7.16 -15.74 -4.38
N PRO A 87 6.99 -16.55 -5.44
CA PRO A 87 7.25 -16.10 -6.80
C PRO A 87 6.46 -14.83 -7.11
N THR A 88 7.07 -13.92 -7.85
CA THR A 88 6.39 -12.70 -8.28
C THR A 88 5.63 -12.93 -9.58
N VAL A 89 4.64 -12.08 -9.86
CA VAL A 89 3.92 -12.12 -11.13
C VAL A 89 4.88 -11.98 -12.31
N ILE A 90 5.91 -11.12 -12.19
CA ILE A 90 6.87 -10.96 -13.27
C ILE A 90 7.74 -12.21 -13.46
N ASP A 91 8.17 -12.89 -12.37
CA ASP A 91 8.96 -14.12 -12.47
C ASP A 91 8.17 -15.21 -13.20
N VAL A 92 6.87 -15.38 -12.88
CA VAL A 92 6.05 -16.41 -13.53
C VAL A 92 5.71 -16.03 -14.97
N LEU A 93 5.50 -14.74 -15.29
CA LEU A 93 5.33 -14.29 -16.66
C LEU A 93 6.58 -14.54 -17.50
N GLU A 94 7.77 -14.27 -16.97
CA GLU A 94 9.03 -14.56 -17.64
C GLU A 94 9.21 -16.07 -17.89
N SER A 95 8.79 -16.93 -16.97
CA SER A 95 8.91 -18.39 -17.11
C SER A 95 8.08 -18.98 -18.25
N VAL A 96 7.05 -18.27 -18.71
CA VAL A 96 6.18 -18.61 -19.85
C VAL A 96 6.36 -17.66 -21.02
N GLU A 97 7.52 -16.99 -21.12
CA GLU A 97 7.85 -16.03 -22.18
C GLU A 97 6.73 -14.98 -22.41
N PHE A 98 6.10 -14.53 -21.31
CA PHE A 98 4.97 -13.59 -21.28
C PHE A 98 3.67 -14.09 -21.94
N HIS A 99 3.53 -15.42 -22.15
CA HIS A 99 2.29 -16.06 -22.56
C HIS A 99 1.35 -16.20 -21.36
N ALA A 100 0.69 -15.11 -20.99
CA ALA A 100 -0.15 -15.02 -19.78
C ALA A 100 -1.30 -16.04 -19.75
N GLU A 101 -1.75 -16.50 -20.92
CA GLU A 101 -2.78 -17.54 -21.09
C GLU A 101 -2.34 -18.92 -20.62
N GLU A 102 -1.06 -19.16 -20.44
CA GLU A 102 -0.51 -20.43 -19.92
C GLU A 102 -0.48 -20.45 -18.38
N LEU A 103 -0.63 -19.29 -17.73
CA LEU A 103 -0.57 -19.19 -16.28
C LEU A 103 -1.87 -19.64 -15.62
N ARG A 104 -1.72 -20.39 -14.54
CA ARG A 104 -2.81 -20.75 -13.62
C ARG A 104 -2.78 -19.84 -12.40
N THR A 105 -3.90 -19.68 -11.75
CA THR A 105 -4.03 -18.84 -10.55
C THR A 105 -3.02 -19.21 -9.46
N GLU A 106 -2.80 -20.52 -9.25
CA GLU A 106 -1.88 -21.04 -8.23
C GLU A 106 -0.40 -20.74 -8.51
N ASP A 107 -0.04 -20.29 -9.70
CA ASP A 107 1.34 -19.97 -10.04
C ASP A 107 1.78 -18.65 -9.39
N TYR A 108 0.83 -17.72 -9.11
CA TYR A 108 1.12 -16.38 -8.62
C TYR A 108 0.21 -15.87 -7.47
N VAL A 109 -0.83 -16.63 -7.12
CA VAL A 109 -1.68 -16.32 -5.97
C VAL A 109 -1.50 -17.37 -4.89
N HIS A 110 -1.17 -16.94 -3.69
CA HIS A 110 -0.92 -17.81 -2.55
C HIS A 110 -1.86 -17.46 -1.40
N VAL A 111 -2.35 -18.47 -0.71
CA VAL A 111 -3.21 -18.25 0.46
C VAL A 111 -2.35 -18.10 1.70
N GLY A 112 -2.41 -16.92 2.30
CA GLY A 112 -1.74 -16.60 3.55
C GLY A 112 -2.61 -16.83 4.78
N TYR A 113 -2.11 -16.36 5.92
CA TYR A 113 -2.81 -16.47 7.19
C TYR A 113 -4.24 -15.92 7.11
N ASN A 114 -5.16 -16.63 7.77
CA ASN A 114 -6.59 -16.32 7.84
C ASN A 114 -7.28 -16.17 6.48
N GLY A 115 -6.76 -16.85 5.44
CA GLY A 115 -7.36 -16.85 4.11
C GLY A 115 -7.08 -15.60 3.26
N VAL A 116 -6.15 -14.74 3.66
CA VAL A 116 -5.74 -13.59 2.84
C VAL A 116 -5.07 -14.09 1.56
N MET A 117 -5.58 -13.71 0.41
CA MET A 117 -4.93 -13.96 -0.87
C MET A 117 -3.73 -13.03 -1.04
N CYS A 118 -2.57 -13.59 -1.31
CA CYS A 118 -1.28 -12.93 -1.36
C CYS A 118 -0.72 -12.96 -2.77
N VAL A 119 -0.35 -11.80 -3.29
CA VAL A 119 0.25 -11.64 -4.62
C VAL A 119 1.45 -10.70 -4.50
N GLU A 120 2.59 -11.08 -5.06
CA GLU A 120 3.74 -10.20 -5.20
C GLU A 120 3.88 -9.81 -6.68
N ALA A 121 3.72 -8.53 -6.98
CA ALA A 121 3.88 -8.06 -8.34
C ALA A 121 5.33 -8.21 -8.83
N GLY A 122 6.28 -7.93 -7.95
CA GLY A 122 7.70 -7.92 -8.26
C GLY A 122 8.16 -6.58 -8.81
N GLY A 123 9.33 -6.58 -9.41
CA GLY A 123 9.92 -5.42 -10.07
C GLY A 123 10.39 -5.77 -11.47
N PRO A 124 10.51 -4.78 -12.37
CA PRO A 124 11.09 -5.03 -13.66
C PRO A 124 12.55 -5.48 -13.50
N PRO A 125 13.09 -6.29 -14.41
CA PRO A 125 14.50 -6.64 -14.42
C PRO A 125 15.38 -5.39 -14.38
N ALA A 126 16.53 -5.49 -13.74
CA ALA A 126 17.43 -4.35 -13.57
C ALA A 126 17.77 -3.69 -14.92
N GLY A 127 17.48 -2.39 -15.04
CA GLY A 127 17.73 -1.62 -16.26
C GLY A 127 16.65 -1.72 -17.33
N THR A 128 15.54 -2.42 -17.08
CA THR A 128 14.46 -2.58 -18.05
C THR A 128 13.11 -2.25 -17.43
N GLY A 129 12.34 -1.40 -18.08
CA GLY A 129 10.94 -1.15 -17.75
C GLY A 129 10.68 -0.29 -16.52
N CYS A 130 9.40 -0.14 -16.18
CA CYS A 130 8.89 0.66 -15.07
C CYS A 130 8.06 -0.22 -14.13
N GLY A 131 8.20 -0.05 -12.81
CA GLY A 131 7.40 -0.75 -11.81
C GLY A 131 5.89 -0.59 -11.99
N GLY A 132 5.43 0.50 -12.61
CA GLY A 132 4.02 0.70 -12.96
C GLY A 132 3.48 -0.32 -13.95
N TYR A 133 4.28 -0.74 -14.92
CA TYR A 133 3.90 -1.80 -15.86
C TYR A 133 3.63 -3.10 -15.13
N VAL A 134 4.51 -3.49 -14.19
CA VAL A 134 4.38 -4.76 -13.45
C VAL A 134 3.09 -4.79 -12.61
N VAL A 135 2.76 -3.68 -11.94
CA VAL A 135 1.50 -3.55 -11.19
C VAL A 135 0.29 -3.65 -12.12
N GLY A 136 0.33 -2.98 -13.29
CA GLY A 136 -0.73 -3.05 -14.30
C GLY A 136 -0.94 -4.49 -14.81
N GLN A 137 0.14 -5.22 -15.12
CA GLN A 137 0.05 -6.64 -15.53
C GLN A 137 -0.53 -7.52 -14.41
N THR A 138 -0.15 -7.27 -13.15
CA THR A 138 -0.70 -7.98 -12.00
C THR A 138 -2.22 -7.80 -11.89
N VAL A 139 -2.69 -6.56 -11.95
CA VAL A 139 -4.14 -6.26 -11.88
C VAL A 139 -4.89 -6.88 -13.07
N LYS A 140 -4.31 -6.82 -14.28
CA LYS A 140 -4.87 -7.43 -15.48
C LYS A 140 -5.04 -8.94 -15.33
N LEU A 141 -4.01 -9.67 -14.85
CA LEU A 141 -4.09 -11.10 -14.59
C LEU A 141 -5.15 -11.46 -13.55
N LEU A 142 -5.19 -10.73 -12.43
CA LEU A 142 -6.19 -10.94 -11.39
C LEU A 142 -7.61 -10.76 -11.93
N LYS A 143 -7.83 -9.79 -12.83
CA LYS A 143 -9.10 -9.57 -13.50
C LYS A 143 -9.43 -10.69 -14.50
N GLN A 144 -8.48 -11.08 -15.33
CA GLN A 144 -8.66 -12.15 -16.32
C GLN A 144 -9.05 -13.48 -15.66
N HIS A 145 -8.52 -13.76 -14.48
CA HIS A 145 -8.84 -14.95 -13.70
C HIS A 145 -10.00 -14.76 -12.70
N HIS A 146 -10.76 -13.67 -12.83
CA HIS A 146 -11.95 -13.36 -12.00
C HIS A 146 -11.71 -13.27 -10.49
N LEU A 147 -10.47 -13.08 -10.05
CA LEU A 147 -10.12 -13.03 -8.63
C LEU A 147 -10.59 -11.76 -7.95
N LEU A 148 -10.72 -10.67 -8.71
CA LEU A 148 -11.23 -9.39 -8.20
C LEU A 148 -12.75 -9.36 -8.04
N ASP A 149 -13.49 -10.20 -8.78
CA ASP A 149 -14.95 -10.23 -8.78
C ASP A 149 -15.54 -10.59 -7.41
N ASP A 150 -14.81 -11.43 -6.69
CA ASP A 150 -15.19 -11.94 -5.39
C ASP A 150 -14.47 -11.25 -4.22
N ALA A 151 -13.51 -10.37 -4.46
CA ALA A 151 -12.83 -9.67 -3.41
C ALA A 151 -13.72 -8.59 -2.76
N ASP A 152 -13.67 -8.49 -1.44
CA ASP A 152 -14.30 -7.39 -0.69
C ASP A 152 -13.31 -6.23 -0.49
N VAL A 153 -12.02 -6.56 -0.33
CA VAL A 153 -10.94 -5.60 -0.07
C VAL A 153 -9.70 -5.96 -0.87
N VAL A 154 -9.08 -4.97 -1.50
CA VAL A 154 -7.75 -5.07 -2.11
C VAL A 154 -6.81 -4.08 -1.43
N ILE A 155 -5.65 -4.54 -0.99
CA ILE A 155 -4.61 -3.71 -0.38
C ILE A 155 -3.36 -3.76 -1.23
N PHE A 156 -2.96 -2.60 -1.77
CA PHE A 156 -1.65 -2.41 -2.39
C PHE A 156 -0.64 -1.96 -1.34
N ASP A 157 0.40 -2.77 -1.10
CA ASP A 157 1.57 -2.38 -0.32
C ASP A 157 2.60 -1.75 -1.26
N VAL A 158 2.65 -0.42 -1.27
CA VAL A 158 3.39 0.34 -2.28
C VAL A 158 4.80 0.64 -1.81
N LEU A 159 5.74 0.68 -2.76
CA LEU A 159 7.13 1.08 -2.49
C LEU A 159 7.23 2.51 -1.92
N GLY A 160 8.35 2.80 -1.24
CA GLY A 160 8.50 4.06 -0.48
C GLY A 160 8.85 5.30 -1.32
N ASP A 161 9.25 5.14 -2.58
CA ASP A 161 9.77 6.23 -3.39
C ASP A 161 8.70 6.86 -4.29
N VAL A 162 8.55 8.19 -4.21
CA VAL A 162 7.48 8.98 -4.87
C VAL A 162 7.71 9.16 -6.37
N VAL A 163 8.88 8.80 -6.89
CA VAL A 163 9.38 9.26 -8.21
C VAL A 163 9.18 8.28 -9.37
N CYS A 164 8.53 7.14 -9.18
CA CYS A 164 8.41 6.16 -10.26
C CYS A 164 6.95 5.78 -10.59
N GLY A 165 6.76 5.17 -11.76
CA GLY A 165 5.45 4.64 -12.18
C GLY A 165 4.85 3.62 -11.23
N GLY A 166 5.69 2.87 -10.49
CA GLY A 166 5.26 1.95 -9.43
C GLY A 166 4.54 2.64 -8.27
N PHE A 167 4.86 3.91 -8.00
CA PHE A 167 4.11 4.73 -7.04
C PHE A 167 2.74 5.12 -7.60
N ALA A 168 2.65 5.49 -8.88
CA ALA A 168 1.43 6.04 -9.47
C ALA A 168 0.41 4.96 -9.89
N SER A 169 0.87 3.78 -10.31
CA SER A 169 0.00 2.73 -10.81
C SER A 169 -1.05 2.25 -9.80
N PRO A 170 -0.73 1.96 -8.52
CA PRO A 170 -1.75 1.61 -7.54
C PRO A 170 -2.82 2.69 -7.31
N LEU A 171 -2.47 3.99 -7.49
CA LEU A 171 -3.42 5.09 -7.31
C LEU A 171 -4.54 5.09 -8.35
N GLN A 172 -4.31 4.49 -9.52
CA GLN A 172 -5.35 4.38 -10.57
C GLN A 172 -6.49 3.46 -10.15
N HIS A 173 -6.19 2.50 -9.28
CA HIS A 173 -7.12 1.48 -8.82
C HIS A 173 -7.63 1.73 -7.40
N ALA A 174 -6.93 2.56 -6.62
CA ALA A 174 -7.25 2.81 -5.23
C ALA A 174 -8.40 3.81 -5.06
N GLU A 175 -9.34 3.46 -4.20
CA GLU A 175 -10.34 4.40 -3.68
C GLU A 175 -9.69 5.36 -2.67
N ARG A 176 -8.82 4.82 -1.81
CA ARG A 176 -8.16 5.56 -0.74
C ARG A 176 -6.69 5.20 -0.61
N ALA A 177 -5.87 6.23 -0.40
CA ALA A 177 -4.47 6.10 -0.06
C ALA A 177 -4.26 6.35 1.44
N LEU A 178 -3.57 5.45 2.12
CA LEU A 178 -3.16 5.57 3.51
C LEU A 178 -1.67 5.88 3.56
N VAL A 179 -1.24 6.82 4.42
CA VAL A 179 0.17 7.16 4.55
C VAL A 179 0.69 6.77 5.92
N VAL A 180 1.64 5.85 5.96
CA VAL A 180 2.33 5.42 7.18
C VAL A 180 3.52 6.34 7.44
N THR A 181 3.60 6.89 8.64
CA THR A 181 4.67 7.78 9.08
C THR A 181 5.10 7.49 10.51
N ALA A 182 6.20 8.10 10.97
CA ALA A 182 6.63 8.11 12.36
C ALA A 182 6.76 9.55 12.87
N ASN A 183 6.84 9.71 14.20
CA ASN A 183 6.89 11.01 14.85
C ASN A 183 8.31 11.60 14.83
N ASP A 184 8.91 11.66 13.65
CA ASP A 184 10.22 12.29 13.39
C ASP A 184 10.17 13.16 12.14
N PHE A 185 11.09 14.11 12.05
CA PHE A 185 11.14 15.08 10.96
C PHE A 185 11.20 14.44 9.57
N ASP A 186 12.08 13.45 9.38
CA ASP A 186 12.29 12.84 8.07
C ASP A 186 11.07 12.06 7.59
N SER A 187 10.39 11.41 8.53
CA SER A 187 9.17 10.65 8.24
C SER A 187 7.98 11.56 7.93
N ILE A 188 7.82 12.64 8.70
CA ILE A 188 6.79 13.67 8.46
C ILE A 188 7.08 14.40 7.14
N PHE A 189 8.34 14.71 6.83
CA PHE A 189 8.71 15.32 5.56
C PHE A 189 8.37 14.40 4.38
N ALA A 190 8.69 13.10 4.48
CA ALA A 190 8.33 12.13 3.46
C ALA A 190 6.80 11.99 3.32
N MET A 191 6.06 11.95 4.43
CA MET A 191 4.59 11.94 4.46
C MET A 191 4.02 13.13 3.70
N ASN A 192 4.53 14.34 3.94
CA ASN A 192 4.09 15.54 3.25
C ASN A 192 4.29 15.42 1.72
N ARG A 193 5.44 14.94 1.28
CA ARG A 193 5.72 14.72 -0.14
C ARG A 193 4.79 13.70 -0.79
N ILE A 194 4.52 12.60 -0.08
CA ILE A 194 3.61 11.56 -0.52
C ILE A 194 2.17 12.11 -0.60
N ALA A 195 1.70 12.80 0.44
CA ALA A 195 0.36 13.39 0.46
C ALA A 195 0.15 14.39 -0.69
N ALA A 196 1.14 15.26 -0.94
CA ALA A 196 1.09 16.19 -2.07
C ALA A 196 1.06 15.48 -3.43
N ALA A 197 1.81 14.38 -3.59
CA ALA A 197 1.81 13.60 -4.82
C ALA A 197 0.46 12.89 -5.04
N ILE A 198 -0.15 12.33 -3.99
CA ILE A 198 -1.49 11.72 -4.05
C ILE A 198 -2.54 12.78 -4.42
N GLU A 199 -2.50 13.96 -3.77
CA GLU A 199 -3.41 15.07 -4.05
C GLU A 199 -3.30 15.53 -5.51
N ALA A 200 -2.09 15.63 -6.05
CA ALA A 200 -1.88 15.97 -7.46
C ALA A 200 -2.49 14.94 -8.43
N LYS A 201 -2.50 13.65 -8.05
CA LYS A 201 -3.06 12.55 -8.85
C LYS A 201 -4.56 12.34 -8.64
N SER A 202 -5.11 12.75 -7.49
CA SER A 202 -6.53 12.58 -7.16
C SER A 202 -7.49 13.18 -8.21
N LYS A 203 -7.06 14.25 -8.87
CA LYS A 203 -7.84 14.90 -9.93
C LYS A 203 -8.06 13.99 -11.15
N ASN A 204 -7.13 13.07 -11.40
CA ASN A 204 -7.15 12.20 -12.58
C ASN A 204 -7.64 10.78 -12.27
N TYR A 205 -7.42 10.30 -11.04
CA TYR A 205 -7.63 8.89 -10.67
C TYR A 205 -8.79 8.67 -9.69
N GLY A 206 -9.43 9.73 -9.20
CA GLY A 206 -10.51 9.59 -8.22
C GLY A 206 -10.06 9.09 -6.84
N VAL A 207 -8.77 8.82 -6.64
CA VAL A 207 -8.22 8.42 -5.35
C VAL A 207 -8.30 9.57 -4.35
N ARG A 208 -8.60 9.24 -3.09
CA ARG A 208 -8.64 10.21 -1.99
C ARG A 208 -7.63 9.83 -0.91
N LEU A 209 -7.13 10.83 -0.20
CA LEU A 209 -6.30 10.57 0.96
C LEU A 209 -7.17 10.06 2.12
N GLY A 210 -7.02 8.78 2.47
CA GLY A 210 -7.82 8.09 3.48
C GLY A 210 -7.40 8.39 4.92
N GLY A 211 -6.16 8.87 5.12
CA GLY A 211 -5.64 9.26 6.42
C GLY A 211 -4.18 8.87 6.65
N VAL A 212 -3.67 9.29 7.79
CA VAL A 212 -2.30 9.06 8.25
C VAL A 212 -2.30 7.99 9.34
N ILE A 213 -1.39 7.03 9.22
CA ILE A 213 -1.15 5.99 10.23
C ILE A 213 0.18 6.33 10.91
N ALA A 214 0.13 6.72 12.18
CA ALA A 214 1.32 6.88 13.00
C ALA A 214 1.85 5.49 13.39
N ASN A 215 3.10 5.19 13.05
CA ASN A 215 3.73 3.90 13.32
C ASN A 215 5.09 4.10 13.96
N ARG A 216 5.49 3.16 14.84
CA ARG A 216 6.78 3.18 15.53
C ARG A 216 7.01 4.48 16.31
N SER A 217 5.98 5.01 16.92
CA SER A 217 6.02 6.29 17.61
C SER A 217 5.52 6.12 19.05
N ALA A 218 6.28 6.65 20.01
CA ALA A 218 5.87 6.65 21.43
C ALA A 218 4.70 7.64 21.65
N ASP A 219 4.74 8.77 20.96
CA ASP A 219 3.71 9.80 20.92
C ASP A 219 3.45 10.23 19.47
N THR A 220 2.50 11.13 19.26
CA THR A 220 2.08 11.58 17.92
C THR A 220 2.01 13.10 17.78
N ASP A 221 2.60 13.84 18.73
CA ASP A 221 2.43 15.29 18.85
C ASP A 221 2.84 16.06 17.58
N GLU A 222 3.99 15.71 17.00
CA GLU A 222 4.48 16.36 15.78
C GLU A 222 3.64 15.97 14.56
N ILE A 223 3.21 14.71 14.47
CA ILE A 223 2.31 14.23 13.41
C ILE A 223 0.97 14.96 13.49
N ASP A 224 0.38 15.04 14.69
CA ASP A 224 -0.94 15.65 14.88
C ASP A 224 -0.89 17.17 14.63
N ARG A 225 0.18 17.84 15.08
CA ARG A 225 0.41 19.27 14.80
C ARG A 225 0.56 19.53 13.29
N PHE A 226 1.30 18.67 12.59
CA PHE A 226 1.44 18.78 11.14
C PHE A 226 0.11 18.52 10.44
N ASN A 227 -0.58 17.44 10.81
CA ASN A 227 -1.87 17.06 10.24
C ASN A 227 -2.91 18.19 10.38
N GLU A 228 -3.00 18.82 11.55
CA GLU A 228 -3.88 19.95 11.79
C GLU A 228 -3.56 21.13 10.85
N ALA A 229 -2.26 21.46 10.69
CA ALA A 229 -1.82 22.54 9.84
C ALA A 229 -2.14 22.37 8.36
N VAL A 230 -2.21 21.12 7.87
CA VAL A 230 -2.42 20.80 6.45
C VAL A 230 -3.77 20.13 6.16
N GLY A 231 -4.62 19.96 7.17
CA GLY A 231 -5.96 19.37 7.05
C GLY A 231 -5.95 17.87 6.82
N LEU A 232 -4.94 17.15 7.31
CA LEU A 232 -4.89 15.69 7.34
C LEU A 232 -5.49 15.15 8.65
N LYS A 233 -5.74 13.86 8.71
CA LYS A 233 -6.26 13.19 9.90
C LYS A 233 -5.48 11.91 10.19
N ARG A 234 -5.07 11.73 11.42
CA ARG A 234 -4.56 10.44 11.89
C ARG A 234 -5.72 9.49 12.10
N VAL A 235 -5.62 8.30 11.50
CA VAL A 235 -6.65 7.25 11.53
C VAL A 235 -6.28 6.07 12.41
N ALA A 236 -5.00 5.89 12.73
CA ALA A 236 -4.51 4.88 13.66
C ALA A 236 -3.15 5.27 14.25
N HIS A 237 -2.81 4.67 15.40
CA HIS A 237 -1.51 4.80 16.05
C HIS A 237 -0.99 3.45 16.53
N PHE A 238 0.17 3.05 15.99
CA PHE A 238 0.88 1.84 16.40
C PHE A 238 2.19 2.24 17.10
N PRO A 239 2.32 1.98 18.40
CA PRO A 239 3.52 2.34 19.17
C PRO A 239 4.74 1.52 18.75
N ASP A 240 5.95 1.99 19.12
CA ASP A 240 7.19 1.24 18.86
C ASP A 240 7.35 0.11 19.90
N LEU A 241 6.66 -0.99 19.69
CA LEU A 241 6.72 -2.17 20.54
C LEU A 241 7.63 -3.24 19.96
N ASP A 242 8.40 -3.87 20.83
CA ASP A 242 9.32 -4.94 20.48
C ASP A 242 8.58 -6.14 19.83
N VAL A 243 7.38 -6.45 20.29
CA VAL A 243 6.54 -7.51 19.72
C VAL A 243 6.22 -7.25 18.25
N ILE A 244 5.97 -5.99 17.85
CA ILE A 244 5.72 -5.61 16.47
C ILE A 244 6.99 -5.81 15.63
N ARG A 245 8.13 -5.34 16.13
CA ARG A 245 9.42 -5.48 15.42
C ARG A 245 9.81 -6.94 15.23
N ARG A 246 9.59 -7.78 16.24
CA ARG A 246 9.95 -9.20 16.22
C ARG A 246 8.97 -10.08 15.42
N SER A 247 7.77 -9.61 15.12
CA SER A 247 6.79 -10.39 14.35
C SER A 247 7.36 -10.86 13.00
N ARG A 248 8.05 -9.99 12.27
CA ARG A 248 8.71 -10.35 11.01
C ARG A 248 9.81 -11.41 11.17
N LEU A 249 10.60 -11.34 12.25
CA LEU A 249 11.61 -12.36 12.53
C LEU A 249 10.96 -13.72 12.83
N LYS A 250 9.77 -13.71 13.42
CA LYS A 250 8.97 -14.92 13.65
C LYS A 250 8.16 -15.36 12.42
N LYS A 251 8.29 -14.65 11.31
CA LYS A 251 7.49 -14.88 10.08
C LYS A 251 6.00 -14.94 10.38
N SER A 252 5.51 -14.05 11.24
CA SER A 252 4.12 -14.09 11.73
C SER A 252 3.49 -12.71 11.66
N THR A 253 2.19 -12.69 11.46
CA THR A 253 1.39 -11.50 11.74
C THR A 253 1.22 -11.33 13.25
N LEU A 254 0.79 -10.16 13.68
CA LEU A 254 0.51 -9.90 15.10
C LEU A 254 -0.64 -10.77 15.62
N PHE A 255 -1.56 -11.17 14.76
CA PHE A 255 -2.72 -11.99 15.12
C PHE A 255 -2.43 -13.47 15.34
N GLU A 256 -1.19 -13.91 15.09
CA GLU A 256 -0.72 -15.30 15.32
C GLU A 256 0.17 -15.41 16.56
N LEU A 257 0.57 -14.29 17.13
CA LEU A 257 1.45 -14.30 18.29
C LEU A 257 0.66 -14.63 19.56
N PRO A 258 1.32 -15.21 20.58
CA PRO A 258 0.69 -15.45 21.88
C PRO A 258 0.14 -14.17 22.49
N ASP A 259 -1.04 -14.25 23.09
CA ASP A 259 -1.74 -13.11 23.67
C ASP A 259 -0.92 -12.42 24.79
N SER A 260 -0.90 -11.10 24.71
CA SER A 260 -0.47 -10.23 25.80
C SER A 260 -1.35 -8.97 25.79
N PRO A 261 -1.49 -8.26 26.92
CA PRO A 261 -2.30 -7.03 26.97
C PRO A 261 -1.87 -5.99 25.94
N GLU A 262 -0.55 -5.81 25.73
CA GLU A 262 0.00 -4.87 24.74
C GLU A 262 -0.33 -5.30 23.31
N LEU A 263 -0.16 -6.59 23.02
CA LEU A 263 -0.46 -7.13 21.70
C LEU A 263 -1.95 -7.03 21.38
N LYS A 264 -2.80 -7.31 22.36
CA LYS A 264 -4.25 -7.19 22.19
C LYS A 264 -4.66 -5.77 21.88
N ALA A 265 -4.11 -4.77 22.57
CA ALA A 265 -4.39 -3.36 22.27
C ALA A 265 -4.03 -2.99 20.81
N VAL A 266 -2.89 -3.49 20.31
CA VAL A 266 -2.47 -3.26 18.92
C VAL A 266 -3.39 -3.99 17.92
N GLN A 267 -3.79 -5.23 18.23
CA GLN A 267 -4.74 -5.98 17.40
C GLN A 267 -6.11 -5.27 17.34
N ASP A 268 -6.60 -4.78 18.48
CA ASP A 268 -7.86 -4.05 18.57
C ASP A 268 -7.79 -2.74 17.75
N GLU A 269 -6.66 -2.02 17.76
CA GLU A 269 -6.43 -0.84 16.92
C GLU A 269 -6.48 -1.18 15.41
N TYR A 270 -5.89 -2.31 14.98
CA TYR A 270 -6.02 -2.77 13.59
C TYR A 270 -7.46 -3.12 13.22
N LEU A 271 -8.21 -3.75 14.12
CA LEU A 271 -9.62 -4.08 13.90
C LEU A 271 -10.47 -2.82 13.79
N GLN A 272 -10.26 -1.84 14.67
CA GLN A 272 -10.94 -0.54 14.62
C GLN A 272 -10.61 0.23 13.33
N LEU A 273 -9.35 0.24 12.92
CA LEU A 273 -8.93 0.82 11.65
C LEU A 273 -9.65 0.16 10.47
N ALA A 274 -9.65 -1.18 10.41
CA ALA A 274 -10.31 -1.93 9.35
C ALA A 274 -11.83 -1.66 9.31
N GLU A 275 -12.48 -1.64 10.46
CA GLU A 275 -13.91 -1.35 10.58
C GLU A 275 -14.23 0.09 10.15
N GLY A 276 -13.44 1.08 10.59
CA GLY A 276 -13.57 2.47 10.20
C GLY A 276 -13.41 2.66 8.68
N LEU A 277 -12.41 2.04 8.09
CA LEU A 277 -12.18 2.07 6.64
C LEU A 277 -13.31 1.35 5.87
N TRP A 278 -13.82 0.24 6.40
CA TRP A 278 -14.95 -0.47 5.78
C TRP A 278 -16.23 0.34 5.82
N ASN A 279 -16.55 0.96 6.93
CA ASN A 279 -17.78 1.74 7.11
C ASN A 279 -17.74 3.13 6.45
N GLY A 280 -16.65 3.47 5.79
CA GLY A 280 -16.55 4.70 5.01
C GLY A 280 -16.28 5.93 5.86
N ALA A 281 -15.42 5.81 6.91
CA ALA A 281 -14.87 6.99 7.59
C ALA A 281 -14.40 8.01 6.56
N GLU A 282 -14.93 9.24 6.64
CA GLU A 282 -14.72 10.24 5.60
C GLU A 282 -13.24 10.49 5.31
N PRO A 283 -12.85 10.58 4.03
CA PRO A 283 -11.47 10.95 3.67
C PRO A 283 -11.16 12.35 4.20
N THR A 284 -9.94 12.55 4.60
CA THR A 284 -9.51 13.79 5.28
C THR A 284 -9.36 14.99 4.36
N ARG A 285 -9.35 14.77 3.04
CA ARG A 285 -9.33 15.83 2.02
C ARG A 285 -9.92 15.33 0.70
N CYS A 286 -10.73 16.17 0.09
CA CYS A 286 -11.16 16.04 -1.32
C CYS A 286 -10.15 16.71 -2.23
#